data_ddce38f195b44d163f8ea384a0bcd76e
#
_entry.id   ddce38f195b44d163f8ea384a0bcd76e
#
_cell.length_a   1.000
_cell.length_b   1.000
_cell.length_c   1.000
_cell.angle_alpha   90.00
_cell.angle_beta   90.00
_cell.angle_gamma   90.00
#
_symmetry.space_group_name_H-M   'P 1'
#
loop_
_entity.id
_entity.type
_entity.pdbx_description
1 polymer ?
#
loop_
_entity_poly.entity_id
_entity_poly.type
_entity_poly.pdbx_seq_one_letter_code
_entity_poly.pdbx_strand_id
1 'polypeptide(L)'
;MSYDIPEGSLQESIFLDKYAYPGETKWKQLAKRVAKAVAQPEKEEVRDQIEKKFFEAINSADFCPGGRILFGAGRNKYNMLNCYVLDPEDSVESIGKTISDMYKISCAGGGVGFNFSKIRPKGDDIQNIKWSAPGSISVMKMINEIGEHVRAGKNRRTALMSILEVSHPDFLEFLEVKLDRKELTNFNISVAVNNRFISAVENDEEWHFTFGGRHNKYYMYIVDRTNVDGEIDQVRVVAKDEEDALGRADQYHKSGWSDVFSNPVKTPIKAKEIWERLLDNAVESGEPGIFNIDLANEFTNVSYFEDLPSTNPCGEITLPAYGNCCLGHVNLANMVDMDGNIDWRRIARTVRVGIRFLDNVLSANYFPIKECEEVGMQSRRIGMGVTGLHYFLIKAGFRYGSDACLEFLERLFSTIRNEAYKASMYLA
;
A
#
# COMPACT_ATOMS: atom_id res chain seq x y z
N MET A 1 31.56 -11.33 10.03
CA MET A 1 31.18 -11.72 11.41
C MET A 1 29.75 -12.21 11.35
N SER A 2 29.35 -13.21 12.15
CA SER A 2 27.92 -13.58 12.25
C SER A 2 27.19 -12.55 13.11
N TYR A 3 25.95 -12.25 12.78
CA TYR A 3 25.06 -11.51 13.66
C TYR A 3 24.55 -12.47 14.73
N ASP A 4 24.70 -12.09 16.00
CA ASP A 4 24.18 -12.83 17.12
C ASP A 4 23.12 -12.00 17.84
N ILE A 5 21.95 -12.61 18.06
CA ILE A 5 20.87 -11.99 18.82
C ILE A 5 21.21 -12.14 20.30
N PRO A 6 21.25 -11.06 21.09
CA PRO A 6 21.56 -11.15 22.52
C PRO A 6 20.53 -12.01 23.27
N GLU A 7 21.02 -12.96 24.07
CA GLU A 7 20.19 -13.84 24.89
C GLU A 7 19.37 -13.04 25.92
N GLY A 8 18.11 -13.40 26.12
CA GLY A 8 17.18 -12.68 27.00
C GLY A 8 16.70 -11.33 26.49
N SER A 9 17.09 -10.92 25.29
CA SER A 9 16.68 -9.63 24.70
C SER A 9 15.28 -9.67 24.10
N LEU A 10 14.68 -8.49 23.93
CA LEU A 10 13.44 -8.33 23.17
C LEU A 10 13.58 -8.85 21.73
N GLN A 11 14.78 -8.68 21.12
CA GLN A 11 15.07 -9.20 19.78
C GLN A 11 14.98 -10.71 19.72
N GLU A 12 15.50 -11.42 20.75
CA GLU A 12 15.38 -12.87 20.83
C GLU A 12 13.93 -13.32 20.97
N SER A 13 13.16 -12.67 21.85
CA SER A 13 11.74 -12.95 22.00
C SER A 13 10.96 -12.78 20.69
N ILE A 14 11.20 -11.68 19.97
CA ILE A 14 10.57 -11.42 18.66
C ILE A 14 11.04 -12.45 17.62
N PHE A 15 12.33 -12.78 17.59
CA PHE A 15 12.87 -13.77 16.69
C PHE A 15 12.19 -15.13 16.85
N LEU A 16 12.12 -15.61 18.08
CA LEU A 16 11.52 -16.92 18.42
C LEU A 16 10.01 -16.95 18.16
N ASP A 17 9.29 -15.88 18.48
CA ASP A 17 7.83 -15.80 18.29
C ASP A 17 7.42 -15.61 16.83
N LYS A 18 8.14 -14.75 16.07
CA LYS A 18 7.70 -14.29 14.74
C LYS A 18 8.38 -14.98 13.56
N TYR A 19 9.62 -15.45 13.71
CA TYR A 19 10.43 -15.85 12.55
C TYR A 19 10.96 -17.27 12.62
N ALA A 20 11.29 -17.77 13.80
CA ALA A 20 11.91 -19.07 13.97
C ALA A 20 11.00 -20.22 13.50
N TYR A 21 11.59 -21.22 12.90
CA TYR A 21 10.96 -22.51 12.64
C TYR A 21 11.09 -23.40 13.89
N PRO A 22 10.20 -24.38 14.11
CA PRO A 22 10.37 -25.32 15.24
C PRO A 22 11.76 -25.95 15.27
N GLY A 23 12.47 -25.73 16.38
CA GLY A 23 13.86 -26.18 16.57
C GLY A 23 14.94 -25.15 16.21
N GLU A 24 14.59 -24.01 15.62
CA GLU A 24 15.51 -22.90 15.43
C GLU A 24 15.58 -22.05 16.71
N THR A 25 16.80 -21.87 17.22
CA THR A 25 17.07 -21.05 18.43
C THR A 25 18.08 -19.92 18.15
N LYS A 26 18.71 -19.91 16.96
CA LYS A 26 19.75 -18.95 16.60
C LYS A 26 19.52 -18.39 15.20
N TRP A 27 19.86 -17.11 15.02
CA TRP A 27 19.80 -16.41 13.74
C TRP A 27 20.48 -17.18 12.60
N LYS A 28 21.64 -17.78 12.86
CA LYS A 28 22.38 -18.58 11.88
C LYS A 28 21.56 -19.73 11.30
N GLN A 29 20.71 -20.37 12.10
CA GLN A 29 19.86 -21.49 11.64
C GLN A 29 18.78 -20.98 10.68
N LEU A 30 18.11 -19.87 11.03
CA LEU A 30 17.19 -19.18 10.15
C LEU A 30 17.86 -18.75 8.85
N ALA A 31 19.02 -18.08 8.92
CA ALA A 31 19.77 -17.64 7.74
C ALA A 31 20.09 -18.81 6.79
N LYS A 32 20.46 -19.97 7.34
CA LYS A 32 20.75 -21.18 6.57
C LYS A 32 19.49 -21.73 5.88
N ARG A 33 18.35 -21.79 6.59
CA ARG A 33 17.07 -22.25 6.03
C ARG A 33 16.61 -21.34 4.89
N VAL A 34 16.63 -20.04 5.11
CA VAL A 34 16.19 -19.03 4.15
C VAL A 34 17.06 -19.07 2.90
N ALA A 35 18.40 -19.07 3.06
CA ALA A 35 19.34 -19.13 1.95
C ALA A 35 19.14 -20.40 1.09
N LYS A 36 18.98 -21.54 1.74
CA LYS A 36 18.76 -22.83 1.06
C LYS A 36 17.45 -22.82 0.28
N ALA A 37 16.37 -22.33 0.88
CA ALA A 37 15.05 -22.30 0.22
C ALA A 37 15.04 -21.36 -0.99
N VAL A 38 15.63 -20.18 -0.87
CA VAL A 38 15.63 -19.16 -1.93
C VAL A 38 16.64 -19.48 -3.04
N ALA A 39 17.63 -20.33 -2.79
CA ALA A 39 18.55 -20.79 -3.83
C ALA A 39 17.98 -21.92 -4.72
N GLN A 40 16.82 -22.51 -4.37
CA GLN A 40 16.27 -23.65 -5.14
C GLN A 40 15.98 -23.36 -6.62
N PRO A 41 15.54 -22.14 -7.04
CA PRO A 41 15.35 -21.84 -8.46
C PRO A 41 16.65 -21.80 -9.29
N GLU A 42 17.81 -21.77 -8.65
CA GLU A 42 19.10 -21.70 -9.35
C GLU A 42 19.44 -23.03 -10.05
N LYS A 43 20.20 -22.92 -11.16
CA LYS A 43 20.77 -24.08 -11.83
C LYS A 43 21.66 -24.86 -10.88
N GLU A 44 21.65 -26.17 -10.99
CA GLU A 44 22.34 -27.08 -10.06
C GLU A 44 23.84 -26.77 -9.92
N GLU A 45 24.47 -26.42 -11.04
CA GLU A 45 25.93 -26.16 -11.09
C GLU A 45 26.38 -24.93 -10.28
N VAL A 46 25.47 -23.97 -10.05
CA VAL A 46 25.77 -22.72 -9.32
C VAL A 46 25.04 -22.60 -7.99
N ARG A 47 24.06 -23.47 -7.72
CA ARG A 47 23.16 -23.39 -6.57
C ARG A 47 23.90 -23.28 -5.24
N ASP A 48 24.84 -24.18 -5.00
CA ASP A 48 25.58 -24.20 -3.74
C ASP A 48 26.41 -22.93 -3.54
N GLN A 49 26.97 -22.39 -4.61
CA GLN A 49 27.71 -21.13 -4.54
C GLN A 49 26.79 -19.95 -4.23
N ILE A 50 25.59 -19.94 -4.82
CA ILE A 50 24.60 -18.87 -4.59
C ILE A 50 23.99 -19.00 -3.20
N GLU A 51 23.64 -20.22 -2.75
CA GLU A 51 23.20 -20.49 -1.38
C GLU A 51 24.19 -19.93 -0.35
N LYS A 52 25.49 -20.20 -0.57
CA LYS A 52 26.54 -19.68 0.31
C LYS A 52 26.57 -18.16 0.35
N LYS A 53 26.43 -17.46 -0.80
CA LYS A 53 26.39 -15.99 -0.85
C LYS A 53 25.17 -15.45 -0.13
N PHE A 54 24.00 -16.05 -0.31
CA PHE A 54 22.76 -15.68 0.40
C PHE A 54 22.91 -15.88 1.91
N PHE A 55 23.42 -17.03 2.31
CA PHE A 55 23.68 -17.33 3.72
C PHE A 55 24.63 -16.31 4.35
N GLU A 56 25.75 -16.00 3.71
CA GLU A 56 26.73 -15.04 4.23
C GLU A 56 26.10 -13.65 4.42
N ALA A 57 25.36 -13.16 3.44
CA ALA A 57 24.73 -11.84 3.48
C ALA A 57 23.64 -11.74 4.57
N ILE A 58 22.83 -12.78 4.75
CA ILE A 58 21.80 -12.81 5.80
C ILE A 58 22.42 -13.04 7.18
N ASN A 59 23.36 -13.97 7.29
CA ASN A 59 23.99 -14.33 8.56
C ASN A 59 24.81 -13.19 9.17
N SER A 60 25.41 -12.34 8.35
CA SER A 60 26.09 -11.12 8.79
C SER A 60 25.14 -9.94 9.04
N ALA A 61 23.85 -10.10 8.73
CA ALA A 61 22.87 -9.02 8.69
C ALA A 61 23.29 -7.84 7.79
N ASP A 62 24.07 -8.09 6.74
CA ASP A 62 24.36 -7.09 5.71
C ASP A 62 23.17 -6.88 4.81
N PHE A 63 22.41 -7.95 4.55
CA PHE A 63 21.17 -7.96 3.84
C PHE A 63 20.04 -8.51 4.73
N CYS A 64 18.97 -7.75 4.86
CA CYS A 64 17.82 -8.08 5.65
C CYS A 64 16.61 -8.34 4.73
N PRO A 65 16.25 -9.60 4.45
CA PRO A 65 15.04 -9.94 3.72
C PRO A 65 13.79 -9.45 4.45
N GLY A 66 12.72 -9.21 3.70
CA GLY A 66 11.41 -8.88 4.26
C GLY A 66 10.92 -9.93 5.27
N GLY A 67 10.16 -9.51 6.29
CA GLY A 67 9.74 -10.38 7.38
C GLY A 67 8.97 -11.62 6.91
N ARG A 68 8.20 -11.53 5.82
CA ARG A 68 7.48 -12.69 5.26
C ARG A 68 8.43 -13.70 4.62
N ILE A 69 9.53 -13.25 4.03
CA ILE A 69 10.56 -14.12 3.48
C ILE A 69 11.25 -14.87 4.62
N LEU A 70 11.66 -14.14 5.69
CA LEU A 70 12.28 -14.76 6.87
C LEU A 70 11.38 -15.81 7.52
N PHE A 71 10.07 -15.55 7.59
CA PHE A 71 9.10 -16.48 8.13
C PHE A 71 8.80 -17.63 7.16
N GLY A 72 8.51 -17.34 5.89
CA GLY A 72 7.93 -18.28 4.93
C GLY A 72 8.91 -19.20 4.23
N ALA A 73 10.14 -18.72 3.96
CA ALA A 73 11.13 -19.48 3.21
C ALA A 73 11.43 -20.86 3.87
N GLY A 74 11.34 -21.92 3.09
CA GLY A 74 11.54 -23.29 3.55
C GLY A 74 10.34 -23.92 4.27
N ARG A 75 9.20 -23.21 4.37
CA ARG A 75 7.92 -23.79 4.79
C ARG A 75 7.14 -24.29 3.58
N ASN A 76 6.37 -25.36 3.76
CA ASN A 76 5.61 -25.94 2.65
C ASN A 76 4.45 -25.01 2.24
N LYS A 77 4.37 -24.69 0.94
CA LYS A 77 3.31 -23.86 0.33
C LYS A 77 3.06 -22.55 1.08
N TYR A 78 4.11 -21.78 1.31
CA TYR A 78 4.02 -20.56 2.09
C TYR A 78 4.26 -19.31 1.23
N ASN A 79 3.40 -18.31 1.40
CA ASN A 79 3.56 -17.01 0.76
C ASN A 79 4.67 -16.20 1.43
N MET A 80 5.68 -15.81 0.66
CA MET A 80 6.81 -14.98 1.09
C MET A 80 6.66 -13.50 0.79
N LEU A 81 5.59 -13.10 0.11
CA LEU A 81 5.35 -11.71 -0.30
C LEU A 81 4.46 -11.00 0.73
N ASN A 82 4.72 -9.71 0.94
CA ASN A 82 4.07 -8.96 2.00
C ASN A 82 2.72 -8.38 1.59
N CYS A 83 2.63 -7.84 0.38
CA CYS A 83 1.55 -6.96 -0.01
C CYS A 83 1.12 -7.20 -1.46
N TYR A 84 -0.14 -6.86 -1.73
CA TYR A 84 -0.80 -7.03 -3.01
C TYR A 84 -1.70 -5.84 -3.29
N VAL A 85 -2.12 -5.66 -4.54
CA VAL A 85 -3.14 -4.70 -4.95
C VAL A 85 -4.26 -5.44 -5.68
N LEU A 86 -5.49 -5.08 -5.38
CA LEU A 86 -6.69 -5.48 -6.11
C LEU A 86 -7.42 -4.21 -6.58
N ASP A 87 -7.97 -4.26 -7.79
CA ASP A 87 -8.62 -3.10 -8.42
C ASP A 87 -10.03 -3.51 -8.90
N PRO A 88 -11.05 -3.44 -7.99
CA PRO A 88 -12.40 -3.89 -8.29
C PRO A 88 -13.08 -3.03 -9.35
N GLU A 89 -13.78 -3.68 -10.28
CA GLU A 89 -14.69 -3.06 -11.22
C GLU A 89 -16.11 -2.99 -10.64
N ASP A 90 -16.94 -2.08 -11.17
CA ASP A 90 -18.30 -1.83 -10.71
C ASP A 90 -19.29 -2.91 -11.17
N SER A 91 -19.11 -4.13 -10.67
CA SER A 91 -20.02 -5.25 -10.89
C SER A 91 -20.06 -6.19 -9.69
N VAL A 92 -21.19 -6.90 -9.52
CA VAL A 92 -21.37 -7.87 -8.44
C VAL A 92 -20.31 -8.98 -8.51
N GLU A 93 -19.99 -9.43 -9.72
CA GLU A 93 -19.00 -10.47 -9.97
C GLU A 93 -17.60 -10.00 -9.59
N SER A 94 -17.21 -8.78 -9.97
CA SER A 94 -15.89 -8.22 -9.65
C SER A 94 -15.75 -7.93 -8.17
N ILE A 95 -16.74 -7.34 -7.53
CA ILE A 95 -16.73 -7.08 -6.07
C ILE A 95 -16.66 -8.41 -5.31
N GLY A 96 -17.49 -9.41 -5.68
CA GLY A 96 -17.47 -10.74 -5.07
C GLY A 96 -16.12 -11.45 -5.23
N LYS A 97 -15.52 -11.38 -6.43
CA LYS A 97 -14.17 -11.91 -6.69
C LYS A 97 -13.12 -11.20 -5.84
N THR A 98 -13.16 -9.88 -5.78
CA THR A 98 -12.22 -9.06 -4.99
C THR A 98 -12.25 -9.45 -3.51
N ILE A 99 -13.45 -9.65 -2.92
CA ILE A 99 -13.63 -10.13 -1.55
C ILE A 99 -13.00 -11.51 -1.36
N SER A 100 -13.30 -12.46 -2.26
CA SER A 100 -12.73 -13.81 -2.21
C SER A 100 -11.20 -13.79 -2.31
N ASP A 101 -10.64 -12.99 -3.20
CA ASP A 101 -9.20 -12.90 -3.42
C ASP A 101 -8.50 -12.20 -2.24
N MET A 102 -9.07 -11.11 -1.73
CA MET A 102 -8.60 -10.46 -0.49
C MET A 102 -8.56 -11.45 0.67
N TYR A 103 -9.61 -12.25 0.86
CA TYR A 103 -9.66 -13.25 1.93
C TYR A 103 -8.53 -14.27 1.80
N LYS A 104 -8.28 -14.83 0.59
CA LYS A 104 -7.20 -15.80 0.33
C LYS A 104 -5.81 -15.18 0.58
N ILE A 105 -5.59 -13.95 0.09
CA ILE A 105 -4.33 -13.22 0.28
C ILE A 105 -4.10 -12.96 1.77
N SER A 106 -5.12 -12.49 2.48
CA SER A 106 -5.04 -12.17 3.90
C SER A 106 -4.80 -13.42 4.76
N CYS A 107 -5.47 -14.56 4.47
CA CYS A 107 -5.19 -15.85 5.11
C CYS A 107 -3.75 -16.32 4.87
N ALA A 108 -3.17 -16.03 3.70
CA ALA A 108 -1.76 -16.28 3.42
C ALA A 108 -0.83 -15.23 4.05
N GLY A 109 -1.37 -14.25 4.80
CA GLY A 109 -0.65 -13.21 5.53
C GLY A 109 -0.18 -12.03 4.68
N GLY A 110 -0.72 -11.87 3.47
CA GLY A 110 -0.53 -10.68 2.64
C GLY A 110 -1.45 -9.53 3.09
N GLY A 111 -0.98 -8.29 2.97
CA GLY A 111 -1.82 -7.09 3.04
C GLY A 111 -2.33 -6.73 1.64
N VAL A 112 -3.45 -6.00 1.56
CA VAL A 112 -4.07 -5.69 0.26
C VAL A 112 -4.41 -4.20 0.17
N GLY A 113 -3.98 -3.57 -0.92
CA GLY A 113 -4.43 -2.24 -1.30
C GLY A 113 -5.51 -2.30 -2.38
N PHE A 114 -6.41 -1.32 -2.37
CA PHE A 114 -7.51 -1.21 -3.32
C PHE A 114 -7.62 0.20 -3.87
N ASN A 115 -8.11 0.32 -5.11
CA ASN A 115 -8.64 1.57 -5.62
C ASN A 115 -10.16 1.39 -5.84
N PHE A 116 -10.97 2.15 -5.11
CA PHE A 116 -12.42 2.07 -5.20
C PHE A 116 -13.04 3.12 -6.13
N SER A 117 -12.23 3.87 -6.87
CA SER A 117 -12.70 4.97 -7.73
C SER A 117 -13.54 4.51 -8.92
N LYS A 118 -13.51 3.22 -9.25
CA LYS A 118 -14.36 2.63 -10.29
C LYS A 118 -15.74 2.21 -9.78
N ILE A 119 -15.94 2.11 -8.48
CA ILE A 119 -17.23 1.73 -7.89
C ILE A 119 -18.18 2.92 -7.97
N ARG A 120 -19.39 2.69 -8.49
CA ARG A 120 -20.40 3.75 -8.63
C ARG A 120 -20.69 4.44 -7.31
N PRO A 121 -20.95 5.77 -7.34
CA PRO A 121 -21.17 6.53 -6.14
C PRO A 121 -22.50 6.16 -5.47
N LYS A 122 -22.57 6.42 -4.18
CA LYS A 122 -23.79 6.29 -3.37
C LYS A 122 -24.94 7.07 -3.99
N GLY A 123 -26.09 6.41 -4.12
CA GLY A 123 -27.28 6.99 -4.71
C GLY A 123 -27.29 7.02 -6.25
N ASP A 124 -26.34 6.40 -6.94
CA ASP A 124 -26.50 6.15 -8.37
C ASP A 124 -27.55 5.05 -8.63
N ASP A 125 -28.06 5.02 -9.84
CA ASP A 125 -29.06 4.03 -10.21
C ASP A 125 -28.41 2.65 -10.40
N ILE A 126 -29.10 1.61 -9.92
CA ILE A 126 -28.78 0.22 -10.25
C ILE A 126 -29.87 -0.30 -11.19
N GLN A 127 -29.51 -0.55 -12.45
CA GLN A 127 -30.46 -0.92 -13.50
C GLN A 127 -31.58 0.13 -13.62
N ASN A 128 -32.81 -0.24 -13.27
CA ASN A 128 -33.99 0.65 -13.31
C ASN A 128 -34.43 1.15 -11.93
N ILE A 129 -33.64 0.89 -10.88
CA ILE A 129 -33.94 1.30 -9.52
C ILE A 129 -33.16 2.57 -9.22
N LYS A 130 -33.84 3.70 -9.16
CA LYS A 130 -33.24 5.00 -8.86
C LYS A 130 -32.65 5.02 -7.45
N TRP A 131 -31.49 5.71 -7.31
CA TRP A 131 -30.82 6.00 -6.04
C TRP A 131 -30.50 4.77 -5.18
N SER A 132 -30.32 3.62 -5.76
CA SER A 132 -30.18 2.36 -5.01
C SER A 132 -28.74 1.93 -4.75
N ALA A 133 -27.75 2.58 -5.36
CA ALA A 133 -26.34 2.21 -5.18
C ALA A 133 -25.85 2.54 -3.76
N PRO A 134 -25.21 1.58 -3.07
CA PRO A 134 -24.70 1.78 -1.71
C PRO A 134 -23.41 2.61 -1.64
N GLY A 135 -22.72 2.81 -2.79
CA GLY A 135 -21.49 3.58 -2.90
C GLY A 135 -20.22 2.84 -2.51
N SER A 136 -19.09 3.50 -2.75
CA SER A 136 -17.75 2.95 -2.54
C SER A 136 -17.46 2.64 -1.06
N ILE A 137 -17.88 3.53 -0.14
CA ILE A 137 -17.66 3.37 1.31
C ILE A 137 -18.39 2.14 1.85
N SER A 138 -19.57 1.81 1.33
CA SER A 138 -20.29 0.61 1.73
C SER A 138 -19.54 -0.67 1.36
N VAL A 139 -18.90 -0.71 0.18
CA VAL A 139 -18.05 -1.82 -0.23
C VAL A 139 -16.81 -1.93 0.66
N MET A 140 -16.20 -0.80 1.03
CA MET A 140 -15.09 -0.76 1.97
C MET A 140 -15.48 -1.32 3.34
N LYS A 141 -16.65 -0.94 3.89
CA LYS A 141 -17.17 -1.44 5.18
C LYS A 141 -17.37 -2.95 5.15
N MET A 142 -17.91 -3.49 4.07
CA MET A 142 -18.08 -4.94 3.90
C MET A 142 -16.72 -5.67 3.89
N ILE A 143 -15.73 -5.15 3.18
CA ILE A 143 -14.37 -5.71 3.15
C ILE A 143 -13.70 -5.58 4.52
N ASN A 144 -13.87 -4.46 5.23
CA ASN A 144 -13.35 -4.24 6.58
C ASN A 144 -13.88 -5.30 7.55
N GLU A 145 -15.18 -5.56 7.54
CA GLU A 145 -15.83 -6.55 8.40
C GLU A 145 -15.26 -7.95 8.17
N ILE A 146 -15.09 -8.34 6.92
CA ILE A 146 -14.44 -9.61 6.59
C ILE A 146 -13.00 -9.63 7.11
N GLY A 147 -12.27 -8.52 6.96
CA GLY A 147 -10.89 -8.35 7.45
C GLY A 147 -10.76 -8.54 8.97
N GLU A 148 -11.75 -8.14 9.75
CA GLU A 148 -11.80 -8.34 11.22
C GLU A 148 -11.75 -9.83 11.60
N HIS A 149 -12.32 -10.70 10.78
CA HIS A 149 -12.39 -12.14 11.04
C HIS A 149 -11.21 -12.93 10.48
N VAL A 150 -10.33 -12.30 9.68
CA VAL A 150 -9.13 -12.97 9.14
C VAL A 150 -7.97 -12.83 10.11
N ARG A 151 -7.39 -13.96 10.49
CA ARG A 151 -6.16 -14.00 11.28
C ARG A 151 -5.12 -14.87 10.62
N ALA A 152 -4.07 -14.23 10.10
CA ALA A 152 -2.92 -14.92 9.53
C ALA A 152 -1.90 -15.26 10.63
N GLY A 153 -1.86 -16.54 11.04
CA GLY A 153 -1.04 -16.97 12.15
C GLY A 153 -1.57 -16.53 13.52
N LYS A 154 -0.74 -16.62 14.57
CA LYS A 154 -1.21 -16.39 15.94
C LYS A 154 -1.70 -14.96 16.23
N ASN A 155 -1.18 -13.91 15.53
CA ASN A 155 -1.39 -12.53 15.97
C ASN A 155 -1.37 -11.45 14.86
N ARG A 156 -1.43 -11.80 13.56
CA ARG A 156 -1.40 -10.78 12.52
C ARG A 156 -2.83 -10.43 12.07
N ARG A 157 -3.23 -9.16 12.31
CA ARG A 157 -4.45 -8.59 11.75
C ARG A 157 -4.29 -8.38 10.25
N THR A 158 -5.39 -8.38 9.51
CA THR A 158 -5.44 -7.94 8.12
C THR A 158 -5.01 -6.48 8.03
N ALA A 159 -4.19 -6.15 7.06
CA ALA A 159 -3.82 -4.77 6.76
C ALA A 159 -4.33 -4.42 5.37
N LEU A 160 -5.11 -3.36 5.26
CA LEU A 160 -5.75 -2.92 4.03
C LEU A 160 -5.39 -1.46 3.74
N MET A 161 -5.41 -1.08 2.47
CA MET A 161 -5.35 0.31 2.00
C MET A 161 -6.55 0.56 1.11
N SER A 162 -7.23 1.67 1.32
CA SER A 162 -8.24 2.18 0.42
C SER A 162 -7.77 3.45 -0.24
N ILE A 163 -7.85 3.49 -1.56
CA ILE A 163 -7.64 4.70 -2.35
C ILE A 163 -8.96 5.10 -2.99
N LEU A 164 -9.26 6.39 -2.95
CA LEU A 164 -10.35 7.01 -3.70
C LEU A 164 -9.84 8.30 -4.39
N GLU A 165 -10.20 8.48 -5.66
CA GLU A 165 -9.85 9.69 -6.38
C GLU A 165 -10.59 10.92 -5.86
N VAL A 166 -9.91 12.05 -5.79
CA VAL A 166 -10.46 13.35 -5.39
C VAL A 166 -11.61 13.82 -6.29
N SER A 167 -11.74 13.24 -7.47
CA SER A 167 -12.85 13.50 -8.41
C SER A 167 -14.10 12.67 -8.16
N HIS A 168 -14.03 11.62 -7.33
CA HIS A 168 -15.13 10.72 -7.09
C HIS A 168 -16.28 11.39 -6.29
N PRO A 169 -17.57 11.19 -6.64
CA PRO A 169 -18.68 11.80 -5.89
C PRO A 169 -18.76 11.43 -4.42
N ASP A 170 -18.33 10.21 -4.01
CA ASP A 170 -18.28 9.79 -2.60
C ASP A 170 -17.07 10.38 -1.84
N PHE A 171 -16.27 11.24 -2.49
CA PHE A 171 -14.99 11.70 -1.94
C PHE A 171 -15.12 12.44 -0.60
N LEU A 172 -16.14 13.28 -0.45
CA LEU A 172 -16.32 14.03 0.80
C LEU A 172 -16.68 13.11 1.98
N GLU A 173 -17.50 12.08 1.74
CA GLU A 173 -17.81 11.04 2.75
C GLU A 173 -16.55 10.22 3.07
N PHE A 174 -15.75 9.86 2.05
CA PHE A 174 -14.49 9.15 2.22
C PHE A 174 -13.47 9.94 3.04
N LEU A 175 -13.37 11.25 2.82
CA LEU A 175 -12.45 12.12 3.55
C LEU A 175 -12.73 12.16 5.06
N GLU A 176 -13.99 12.03 5.44
CA GLU A 176 -14.46 12.15 6.82
C GLU A 176 -14.62 10.79 7.53
N VAL A 177 -14.59 9.66 6.81
CA VAL A 177 -14.91 8.34 7.38
C VAL A 177 -14.01 7.93 8.55
N LYS A 178 -12.76 8.36 8.57
CA LYS A 178 -11.77 8.03 9.61
C LYS A 178 -11.75 9.04 10.78
N LEU A 179 -12.53 10.10 10.74
CA LEU A 179 -12.75 10.97 11.90
C LEU A 179 -13.48 10.20 13.02
N ASP A 180 -14.34 9.24 12.68
CA ASP A 180 -14.74 8.20 13.62
C ASP A 180 -13.68 7.08 13.62
N ARG A 181 -12.88 7.03 14.69
CA ARG A 181 -11.80 6.04 14.88
C ARG A 181 -12.27 4.58 14.97
N LYS A 182 -13.58 4.34 15.02
CA LYS A 182 -14.19 3.01 15.01
C LYS A 182 -14.47 2.50 13.60
N GLU A 183 -14.54 3.40 12.62
CA GLU A 183 -14.79 3.05 11.24
C GLU A 183 -13.51 2.58 10.52
N LEU A 184 -13.65 1.60 9.65
CA LEU A 184 -12.60 1.07 8.77
C LEU A 184 -11.27 0.78 9.49
N THR A 185 -11.33 0.12 10.64
CA THR A 185 -10.18 -0.11 11.55
C THR A 185 -9.03 -0.91 10.95
N ASN A 186 -9.29 -1.71 9.90
CA ASN A 186 -8.24 -2.46 9.17
C ASN A 186 -7.70 -1.71 7.95
N PHE A 187 -8.31 -0.58 7.58
CA PHE A 187 -7.88 0.24 6.45
C PHE A 187 -7.01 1.40 6.90
N ASN A 188 -5.91 1.59 6.20
CA ASN A 188 -5.34 2.92 5.97
C ASN A 188 -6.05 3.51 4.76
N ILE A 189 -6.23 4.84 4.73
CA ILE A 189 -6.85 5.52 3.60
C ILE A 189 -5.90 6.51 2.96
N SER A 190 -5.98 6.63 1.63
CA SER A 190 -5.23 7.63 0.87
C SER A 190 -6.10 8.22 -0.24
N VAL A 191 -5.90 9.48 -0.51
CA VAL A 191 -6.55 10.21 -1.60
C VAL A 191 -5.68 10.15 -2.84
N ALA A 192 -6.23 9.66 -3.95
CA ALA A 192 -5.57 9.81 -5.25
C ALA A 192 -5.85 11.21 -5.80
N VAL A 193 -4.80 12.02 -5.83
CA VAL A 193 -4.82 13.33 -6.48
C VAL A 193 -4.24 13.23 -7.90
N ASN A 194 -4.77 14.04 -8.81
CA ASN A 194 -4.28 14.15 -10.18
C ASN A 194 -3.78 15.57 -10.46
N ASN A 195 -3.04 15.75 -11.55
CA ASN A 195 -2.45 17.04 -11.92
C ASN A 195 -3.50 18.15 -12.11
N ARG A 196 -4.70 17.78 -12.59
CA ARG A 196 -5.82 18.71 -12.73
C ARG A 196 -6.28 19.26 -11.38
N PHE A 197 -6.38 18.41 -10.36
CA PHE A 197 -6.77 18.85 -9.01
C PHE A 197 -5.71 19.77 -8.41
N ILE A 198 -4.43 19.41 -8.53
CA ILE A 198 -3.34 20.26 -8.05
C ILE A 198 -3.36 21.64 -8.71
N SER A 199 -3.51 21.67 -10.04
CA SER A 199 -3.65 22.94 -10.76
C SER A 199 -4.87 23.75 -10.31
N ALA A 200 -6.00 23.10 -10.06
CA ALA A 200 -7.21 23.76 -9.57
C ALA A 200 -7.02 24.35 -8.14
N VAL A 201 -6.24 23.67 -7.28
CA VAL A 201 -5.87 24.17 -5.95
C VAL A 201 -5.00 25.43 -6.08
N GLU A 202 -3.98 25.39 -6.95
CA GLU A 202 -3.04 26.50 -7.16
C GLU A 202 -3.74 27.74 -7.73
N ASN A 203 -4.72 27.56 -8.63
CA ASN A 203 -5.45 28.62 -9.31
C ASN A 203 -6.75 29.03 -8.61
N ASP A 204 -7.05 28.47 -7.44
CA ASP A 204 -8.30 28.71 -6.68
C ASP A 204 -9.57 28.50 -7.53
N GLU A 205 -9.60 27.41 -8.30
CA GLU A 205 -10.73 27.09 -9.19
C GLU A 205 -11.86 26.37 -8.44
N GLU A 206 -13.07 26.46 -8.99
CA GLU A 206 -14.18 25.60 -8.56
C GLU A 206 -13.93 24.16 -8.92
N TRP A 207 -14.28 23.26 -7.99
CA TRP A 207 -14.17 21.81 -8.19
C TRP A 207 -15.56 21.20 -8.43
N HIS A 208 -15.61 20.22 -9.29
CA HIS A 208 -16.77 19.38 -9.49
C HIS A 208 -16.33 17.92 -9.57
N PHE A 209 -17.14 17.05 -9.04
CA PHE A 209 -16.87 15.61 -9.05
C PHE A 209 -17.28 14.99 -10.38
N THR A 210 -16.71 13.85 -10.72
CA THR A 210 -16.99 13.13 -11.98
C THR A 210 -16.97 11.62 -11.74
N PHE A 211 -17.87 10.91 -12.42
CA PHE A 211 -17.88 9.44 -12.44
C PHE A 211 -18.35 8.94 -13.80
N GLY A 212 -17.79 7.81 -14.29
CA GLY A 212 -18.18 7.21 -15.57
C GLY A 212 -17.82 8.06 -16.80
N GLY A 213 -16.85 8.99 -16.67
CA GLY A 213 -16.36 9.85 -17.74
C GLY A 213 -16.43 11.34 -17.40
N ARG A 214 -15.58 12.13 -18.06
CA ARG A 214 -15.41 13.59 -17.79
C ARG A 214 -16.66 14.43 -18.03
N HIS A 215 -17.65 13.92 -18.75
CA HIS A 215 -18.90 14.64 -19.05
C HIS A 215 -19.96 14.45 -17.97
N ASN A 216 -19.87 13.43 -17.16
CA ASN A 216 -20.79 13.17 -16.06
C ASN A 216 -20.33 13.94 -14.81
N LYS A 217 -20.77 15.19 -14.68
CA LYS A 217 -20.42 16.08 -13.59
C LYS A 217 -21.41 15.96 -12.45
N TYR A 218 -20.90 15.96 -11.24
CA TYR A 218 -21.65 16.04 -10.00
C TYR A 218 -21.23 17.32 -9.26
N TYR A 219 -22.17 17.90 -8.56
CA TYR A 219 -21.99 19.15 -7.82
C TYR A 219 -22.40 18.95 -6.37
N MET A 220 -21.88 19.77 -5.48
CA MET A 220 -22.33 19.78 -4.10
C MET A 220 -23.65 20.52 -3.99
N TYR A 221 -24.59 19.94 -3.24
CA TYR A 221 -25.86 20.53 -2.87
C TYR A 221 -26.01 20.53 -1.36
N ILE A 222 -26.64 21.56 -0.83
CA ILE A 222 -27.17 21.61 0.53
C ILE A 222 -28.65 21.37 0.42
N VAL A 223 -29.15 20.37 1.14
CA VAL A 223 -30.56 19.96 1.15
C VAL A 223 -31.09 20.13 2.57
N ASP A 224 -32.18 20.85 2.74
CA ASP A 224 -32.85 20.99 4.02
C ASP A 224 -33.53 19.66 4.40
N ARG A 225 -33.28 19.20 5.63
CA ARG A 225 -33.93 18.05 6.24
C ARG A 225 -34.78 18.52 7.40
N THR A 226 -36.10 18.29 7.34
CA THR A 226 -37.03 18.59 8.41
C THR A 226 -37.39 17.29 9.11
N ASN A 227 -37.18 17.22 10.42
CA ASN A 227 -37.55 16.06 11.23
C ASN A 227 -39.05 16.07 11.62
N VAL A 228 -39.49 15.02 12.29
CA VAL A 228 -40.88 14.86 12.75
C VAL A 228 -41.34 15.95 13.73
N ASP A 229 -40.41 16.59 14.41
CA ASP A 229 -40.69 17.68 15.37
C ASP A 229 -40.66 19.07 14.72
N GLY A 230 -40.39 19.12 13.39
CA GLY A 230 -40.35 20.36 12.61
C GLY A 230 -39.02 21.12 12.70
N GLU A 231 -37.97 20.51 13.28
CA GLU A 231 -36.63 21.09 13.29
C GLU A 231 -35.96 20.92 11.91
N ILE A 232 -35.28 21.96 11.45
CA ILE A 232 -34.60 21.96 10.17
C ILE A 232 -33.09 21.79 10.41
N ASP A 233 -32.51 20.81 9.76
CA ASP A 233 -31.06 20.56 9.66
C ASP A 233 -30.66 20.52 8.18
N GLN A 234 -29.37 20.53 7.86
CA GLN A 234 -28.89 20.53 6.49
C GLN A 234 -27.99 19.32 6.20
N VAL A 235 -28.25 18.69 5.07
CA VAL A 235 -27.48 17.57 4.57
C VAL A 235 -26.69 18.02 3.34
N ARG A 236 -25.39 17.71 3.31
CA ARG A 236 -24.57 17.92 2.12
C ARG A 236 -24.62 16.68 1.24
N VAL A 237 -24.93 16.87 -0.04
CA VAL A 237 -25.08 15.78 -1.01
C VAL A 237 -24.32 16.13 -2.30
N VAL A 238 -23.63 15.15 -2.87
CA VAL A 238 -23.00 15.29 -4.19
C VAL A 238 -23.91 14.63 -5.23
N ALA A 239 -24.44 15.42 -6.15
CA ALA A 239 -25.49 15.03 -7.09
C ALA A 239 -25.32 15.69 -8.48
N LYS A 240 -26.00 15.16 -9.50
CA LYS A 240 -25.96 15.68 -10.88
C LYS A 240 -26.79 16.95 -11.02
N ASP A 241 -27.96 16.96 -10.39
CA ASP A 241 -28.93 18.04 -10.41
C ASP A 241 -29.76 18.06 -9.12
N GLU A 242 -30.75 18.92 -9.03
CA GLU A 242 -31.62 19.10 -7.84
C GLU A 242 -32.48 17.87 -7.56
N GLU A 243 -33.04 17.19 -8.58
CA GLU A 243 -33.84 15.97 -8.41
C GLU A 243 -32.94 14.84 -7.84
N ASP A 244 -31.76 14.68 -8.42
CA ASP A 244 -30.77 13.70 -7.94
C ASP A 244 -30.31 14.04 -6.50
N ALA A 245 -30.17 15.33 -6.15
CA ALA A 245 -29.81 15.75 -4.81
C ALA A 245 -30.89 15.37 -3.77
N LEU A 246 -32.16 15.57 -4.07
CA LEU A 246 -33.25 15.15 -3.19
C LEU A 246 -33.29 13.64 -3.02
N GLY A 247 -33.20 12.86 -4.12
CA GLY A 247 -33.23 11.41 -4.07
C GLY A 247 -32.04 10.81 -3.31
N ARG A 248 -30.87 11.40 -3.43
CA ARG A 248 -29.66 10.98 -2.69
C ARG A 248 -29.72 11.38 -1.21
N ALA A 249 -30.31 12.56 -0.90
CA ALA A 249 -30.50 13.01 0.48
C ALA A 249 -31.35 12.02 1.28
N ASP A 250 -32.33 11.37 0.66
CA ASP A 250 -33.16 10.34 1.28
C ASP A 250 -32.36 9.15 1.85
N GLN A 251 -31.17 8.87 1.31
CA GLN A 251 -30.26 7.84 1.84
C GLN A 251 -29.52 8.23 3.14
N TYR A 252 -29.65 9.49 3.57
CA TYR A 252 -29.05 10.00 4.82
C TYR A 252 -30.02 9.96 6.00
N HIS A 253 -31.10 9.18 5.90
CA HIS A 253 -32.00 8.95 7.01
C HIS A 253 -31.26 8.44 8.26
N LYS A 254 -31.62 9.05 9.40
CA LYS A 254 -31.27 8.45 10.71
C LYS A 254 -32.35 7.44 11.05
N SER A 255 -31.98 6.25 11.48
CA SER A 255 -32.93 5.19 11.88
C SER A 255 -33.94 5.74 12.93
N GLY A 256 -35.23 5.63 12.63
CA GLY A 256 -36.34 6.08 13.50
C GLY A 256 -36.95 7.45 13.17
N TRP A 257 -36.56 8.09 12.06
CA TRP A 257 -37.06 9.40 11.64
C TRP A 257 -37.78 9.29 10.30
N SER A 258 -38.90 9.95 10.16
CA SER A 258 -39.49 10.26 8.85
C SER A 258 -39.08 11.69 8.49
N ASP A 259 -37.92 11.82 7.86
CA ASP A 259 -37.41 13.11 7.45
C ASP A 259 -38.01 13.52 6.10
N VAL A 260 -38.28 14.81 5.95
CA VAL A 260 -38.66 15.42 4.68
C VAL A 260 -37.48 16.23 4.15
N PHE A 261 -37.04 15.92 2.93
CA PHE A 261 -35.97 16.65 2.26
C PHE A 261 -36.53 17.66 1.27
N SER A 262 -35.99 18.87 1.29
CA SER A 262 -36.48 19.98 0.48
C SER A 262 -35.37 20.99 0.16
N ASN A 263 -35.68 21.96 -0.71
CA ASN A 263 -34.82 23.09 -1.04
C ASN A 263 -33.36 22.72 -1.38
N PRO A 264 -33.08 21.89 -2.39
CA PRO A 264 -31.73 21.60 -2.81
C PRO A 264 -31.05 22.84 -3.38
N VAL A 265 -29.99 23.32 -2.75
CA VAL A 265 -29.23 24.49 -3.22
C VAL A 265 -27.85 24.06 -3.67
N LYS A 266 -27.57 24.25 -4.96
CA LYS A 266 -26.24 24.02 -5.51
C LYS A 266 -25.25 24.98 -4.87
N THR A 267 -24.22 24.44 -4.26
CA THR A 267 -23.19 25.20 -3.54
C THR A 267 -21.85 24.92 -4.21
N PRO A 268 -21.19 25.95 -4.77
CA PRO A 268 -19.84 25.76 -5.33
C PRO A 268 -18.87 25.39 -4.22
N ILE A 269 -17.94 24.48 -4.55
CA ILE A 269 -16.84 24.12 -3.67
C ILE A 269 -15.52 24.41 -4.40
N LYS A 270 -14.57 25.03 -3.71
CA LYS A 270 -13.25 25.30 -4.26
C LYS A 270 -12.33 24.10 -4.05
N ALA A 271 -11.46 23.84 -5.04
CA ALA A 271 -10.42 22.80 -4.92
C ALA A 271 -9.51 23.05 -3.70
N LYS A 272 -9.22 24.35 -3.42
CA LYS A 272 -8.44 24.75 -2.25
C LYS A 272 -9.13 24.41 -0.93
N GLU A 273 -10.45 24.57 -0.83
CA GLU A 273 -11.23 24.17 0.35
C GLU A 273 -11.13 22.66 0.60
N ILE A 274 -11.23 21.86 -0.46
CA ILE A 274 -11.06 20.40 -0.38
C ILE A 274 -9.65 20.05 0.12
N TRP A 275 -8.64 20.72 -0.40
CA TRP A 275 -7.25 20.53 -0.01
C TRP A 275 -7.00 20.88 1.46
N GLU A 276 -7.53 21.99 1.94
CA GLU A 276 -7.42 22.42 3.34
C GLU A 276 -8.10 21.39 4.27
N ARG A 277 -9.31 20.93 3.95
CA ARG A 277 -10.00 19.86 4.71
C ARG A 277 -9.20 18.55 4.75
N LEU A 278 -8.57 18.16 3.63
CA LEU A 278 -7.71 16.99 3.58
C LEU A 278 -6.53 17.13 4.54
N LEU A 279 -5.88 18.30 4.55
CA LEU A 279 -4.75 18.57 5.47
C LEU A 279 -5.20 18.60 6.93
N ASP A 280 -6.33 19.22 7.24
CA ASP A 280 -6.88 19.27 8.60
C ASP A 280 -7.17 17.86 9.12
N ASN A 281 -7.81 17.01 8.33
CA ASN A 281 -8.07 15.62 8.69
C ASN A 281 -6.78 14.82 8.89
N ALA A 282 -5.78 15.01 8.02
CA ALA A 282 -4.49 14.37 8.16
C ALA A 282 -3.75 14.79 9.44
N VAL A 283 -3.88 16.03 9.85
CA VAL A 283 -3.32 16.53 11.13
C VAL A 283 -4.05 15.95 12.33
N GLU A 284 -5.39 15.84 12.27
CA GLU A 284 -6.19 15.37 13.38
C GLU A 284 -6.09 13.86 13.61
N SER A 285 -6.17 13.07 12.52
CA SER A 285 -6.25 11.61 12.61
C SER A 285 -4.98 10.87 12.14
N GLY A 286 -4.05 11.54 11.46
CA GLY A 286 -2.92 10.93 10.75
C GLY A 286 -3.28 10.40 9.37
N GLU A 287 -4.53 10.55 8.94
CA GLU A 287 -5.07 10.08 7.65
C GLU A 287 -6.02 11.15 7.06
N PRO A 288 -6.21 11.19 5.74
CA PRO A 288 -5.66 10.31 4.70
C PRO A 288 -4.22 10.63 4.32
N GLY A 289 -3.54 9.67 3.70
CA GLY A 289 -2.34 9.92 2.92
C GLY A 289 -2.67 10.55 1.57
N ILE A 290 -1.65 11.05 0.87
CA ILE A 290 -1.79 11.61 -0.48
C ILE A 290 -1.02 10.72 -1.47
N PHE A 291 -1.69 10.31 -2.53
CA PHE A 291 -1.13 9.54 -3.63
C PHE A 291 -1.30 10.29 -4.94
N ASN A 292 -0.22 10.80 -5.52
CA ASN A 292 -0.29 11.43 -6.85
C ASN A 292 -0.26 10.34 -7.91
N ILE A 293 -1.45 9.97 -8.42
CA ILE A 293 -1.63 8.87 -9.36
C ILE A 293 -1.02 9.18 -10.73
N ASP A 294 -1.08 10.44 -11.18
CA ASP A 294 -0.51 10.85 -12.47
C ASP A 294 1.01 10.72 -12.44
N LEU A 295 1.66 11.25 -11.38
CA LEU A 295 3.11 11.14 -11.23
C LEU A 295 3.57 9.69 -11.09
N ALA A 296 2.82 8.85 -10.37
CA ALA A 296 3.15 7.44 -10.23
C ALA A 296 3.18 6.73 -11.59
N ASN A 297 2.22 7.02 -12.46
CA ASN A 297 2.14 6.43 -13.79
C ASN A 297 3.08 7.08 -14.79
N GLU A 298 3.43 8.35 -14.63
CA GLU A 298 4.42 9.06 -15.47
C GLU A 298 5.84 8.55 -15.20
N PHE A 299 6.21 8.37 -13.92
CA PHE A 299 7.59 8.03 -13.53
C PHE A 299 7.86 6.52 -13.42
N THR A 300 6.85 5.65 -13.59
CA THR A 300 7.12 4.21 -13.65
C THR A 300 7.89 3.86 -14.93
N ASN A 301 8.91 2.99 -14.78
CA ASN A 301 9.71 2.51 -15.91
C ASN A 301 9.01 1.41 -16.74
N VAL A 302 7.78 1.05 -16.40
CA VAL A 302 7.00 -0.02 -17.04
C VAL A 302 5.62 0.43 -17.53
N SER A 303 5.40 1.74 -17.65
CA SER A 303 4.14 2.34 -18.12
C SER A 303 3.66 1.87 -19.49
N TYR A 304 4.54 1.24 -20.28
CA TYR A 304 4.22 0.73 -21.60
C TYR A 304 3.38 -0.57 -21.59
N PHE A 305 3.22 -1.22 -20.43
CA PHE A 305 2.42 -2.45 -20.36
C PHE A 305 1.56 -2.58 -19.09
N GLU A 306 1.72 -1.72 -18.09
CA GLU A 306 0.89 -1.75 -16.87
C GLU A 306 0.58 -0.36 -16.34
N ASP A 307 -0.62 -0.21 -15.76
CA ASP A 307 -1.06 0.96 -15.02
C ASP A 307 -0.97 0.69 -13.51
N LEU A 308 -0.70 1.75 -12.73
CA LEU A 308 -0.55 1.70 -11.29
C LEU A 308 -1.76 2.36 -10.60
N PRO A 309 -2.85 1.63 -10.34
CA PRO A 309 -4.07 2.20 -9.78
C PRO A 309 -3.98 2.48 -8.28
N SER A 310 -3.11 1.79 -7.55
CA SER A 310 -3.10 1.81 -6.09
C SER A 310 -1.71 1.59 -5.52
N THR A 311 -1.63 1.74 -4.19
CA THR A 311 -0.47 1.36 -3.39
C THR A 311 -0.78 0.13 -2.53
N ASN A 312 0.25 -0.48 -1.95
CA ASN A 312 0.11 -1.46 -0.87
C ASN A 312 -0.42 -0.81 0.43
N PRO A 313 -0.76 -1.59 1.49
CA PRO A 313 -1.32 -1.05 2.74
C PRO A 313 -0.50 0.02 3.46
N CYS A 314 0.82 0.03 3.31
CA CYS A 314 1.69 1.02 3.95
C CYS A 314 2.00 2.24 3.06
N GLY A 315 1.59 2.22 1.79
CA GLY A 315 1.73 3.35 0.86
C GLY A 315 3.13 3.52 0.23
N GLU A 316 4.09 2.62 0.52
CA GLU A 316 5.46 2.77 0.07
C GLU A 316 5.74 2.28 -1.35
N ILE A 317 4.83 1.49 -1.94
CA ILE A 317 5.00 0.97 -3.30
C ILE A 317 3.70 1.05 -4.10
N THR A 318 3.79 1.59 -5.30
CA THR A 318 2.71 1.58 -6.29
C THR A 318 2.72 0.27 -7.07
N LEU A 319 1.56 -0.35 -7.25
CA LEU A 319 1.43 -1.66 -7.87
C LEU A 319 0.28 -1.69 -8.88
N PRO A 320 0.41 -2.49 -9.95
CA PRO A 320 -0.71 -2.80 -10.83
C PRO A 320 -1.74 -3.70 -10.13
N ALA A 321 -2.90 -3.88 -10.74
CA ALA A 321 -3.86 -4.88 -10.28
C ALA A 321 -3.20 -6.26 -10.22
N TYR A 322 -3.43 -7.01 -9.13
CA TYR A 322 -2.78 -8.27 -8.80
C TYR A 322 -1.25 -8.19 -8.61
N GLY A 323 -0.68 -6.99 -8.67
CA GLY A 323 0.73 -6.76 -8.36
C GLY A 323 1.07 -7.13 -6.92
N ASN A 324 2.34 -7.41 -6.69
CA ASN A 324 2.85 -7.83 -5.38
C ASN A 324 4.19 -7.19 -5.06
N CYS A 325 4.54 -7.15 -3.76
CA CYS A 325 5.81 -6.60 -3.30
C CYS A 325 6.73 -7.68 -2.74
N CYS A 326 7.98 -7.72 -3.24
CA CYS A 326 9.06 -8.55 -2.75
C CYS A 326 10.19 -7.65 -2.26
N LEU A 327 10.36 -7.54 -0.94
CA LEU A 327 11.17 -6.50 -0.32
C LEU A 327 12.38 -7.04 0.44
N GLY A 328 13.47 -6.27 0.39
CA GLY A 328 14.66 -6.52 1.20
C GLY A 328 15.49 -5.23 1.37
N HIS A 329 16.41 -5.23 2.34
CA HIS A 329 17.13 -4.03 2.75
C HIS A 329 18.62 -4.31 2.91
N VAL A 330 19.45 -3.38 2.44
CA VAL A 330 20.87 -3.32 2.77
C VAL A 330 21.02 -2.65 4.14
N ASN A 331 21.70 -3.30 5.06
CA ASN A 331 21.98 -2.71 6.37
C ASN A 331 23.24 -1.84 6.31
N LEU A 332 23.06 -0.56 6.13
CA LEU A 332 24.17 0.40 6.01
C LEU A 332 24.98 0.53 7.30
N ALA A 333 24.38 0.25 8.48
CA ALA A 333 25.11 0.29 9.74
C ALA A 333 26.33 -0.64 9.79
N ASN A 334 26.34 -1.70 8.98
CA ASN A 334 27.45 -2.65 8.84
C ASN A 334 28.47 -2.23 7.77
N MET A 335 28.21 -1.15 7.01
CA MET A 335 28.99 -0.72 5.85
C MET A 335 29.98 0.39 6.17
N VAL A 336 30.12 0.75 7.44
CA VAL A 336 31.03 1.78 7.94
C VAL A 336 31.71 1.26 9.20
N ASP A 337 33.01 1.44 9.31
CA ASP A 337 33.78 1.07 10.50
C ASP A 337 33.72 2.13 11.61
N MET A 338 34.42 1.90 12.71
CA MET A 338 34.45 2.84 13.85
C MET A 338 35.26 4.10 13.57
N ASP A 339 36.13 4.08 12.57
CA ASP A 339 36.95 5.21 12.13
C ASP A 339 36.24 6.06 11.05
N GLY A 340 35.00 5.68 10.68
CA GLY A 340 34.18 6.38 9.67
C GLY A 340 34.50 5.99 8.23
N ASN A 341 35.34 4.95 7.98
CA ASN A 341 35.64 4.50 6.64
C ASN A 341 34.48 3.68 6.07
N ILE A 342 34.06 4.01 4.84
CA ILE A 342 32.92 3.39 4.17
C ILE A 342 33.41 2.27 3.25
N ASP A 343 32.84 1.07 3.43
CA ASP A 343 33.15 -0.10 2.57
C ASP A 343 32.22 -0.13 1.34
N TRP A 344 32.53 0.68 0.35
CA TRP A 344 31.81 0.76 -0.94
C TRP A 344 31.74 -0.59 -1.68
N ARG A 345 32.78 -1.43 -1.54
CA ARG A 345 32.79 -2.76 -2.19
C ARG A 345 31.79 -3.69 -1.53
N ARG A 346 31.66 -3.61 -0.19
CA ARG A 346 30.68 -4.38 0.57
C ARG A 346 29.26 -3.95 0.24
N ILE A 347 29.01 -2.63 0.14
CA ILE A 347 27.71 -2.09 -0.32
C ILE A 347 27.35 -2.67 -1.69
N ALA A 348 28.23 -2.50 -2.70
CA ALA A 348 27.98 -2.96 -4.07
C ALA A 348 27.75 -4.48 -4.14
N ARG A 349 28.53 -5.27 -3.42
CA ARG A 349 28.38 -6.73 -3.36
C ARG A 349 27.04 -7.12 -2.73
N THR A 350 26.67 -6.49 -1.61
CA THR A 350 25.42 -6.78 -0.90
C THR A 350 24.22 -6.44 -1.74
N VAL A 351 24.22 -5.30 -2.46
CA VAL A 351 23.17 -4.93 -3.40
C VAL A 351 22.99 -6.00 -4.47
N ARG A 352 24.06 -6.43 -5.15
CA ARG A 352 23.98 -7.45 -6.21
C ARG A 352 23.45 -8.79 -5.70
N VAL A 353 23.91 -9.22 -4.52
CA VAL A 353 23.41 -10.44 -3.87
C VAL A 353 21.94 -10.30 -3.51
N GLY A 354 21.53 -9.15 -2.97
CA GLY A 354 20.14 -8.86 -2.59
C GLY A 354 19.18 -8.83 -3.78
N ILE A 355 19.58 -8.24 -4.92
CA ILE A 355 18.77 -8.25 -6.14
C ILE A 355 18.52 -9.69 -6.61
N ARG A 356 19.58 -10.50 -6.73
CA ARG A 356 19.41 -11.91 -7.12
C ARG A 356 18.58 -12.70 -6.11
N PHE A 357 18.76 -12.42 -4.82
CA PHE A 357 17.97 -13.06 -3.78
C PHE A 357 16.46 -12.74 -3.92
N LEU A 358 16.11 -11.46 -4.12
CA LEU A 358 14.71 -11.06 -4.27
C LEU A 358 14.07 -11.59 -5.55
N ASP A 359 14.83 -11.64 -6.64
CA ASP A 359 14.38 -12.26 -7.89
C ASP A 359 14.09 -13.75 -7.71
N ASN A 360 14.98 -14.47 -7.01
CA ASN A 360 14.77 -15.88 -6.68
C ASN A 360 13.56 -16.11 -5.76
N VAL A 361 13.27 -15.18 -4.85
CA VAL A 361 12.08 -15.25 -3.97
C VAL A 361 10.81 -15.32 -4.79
N LEU A 362 10.68 -14.55 -5.88
CA LEU A 362 9.50 -14.60 -6.76
C LEU A 362 9.32 -16.00 -7.36
N SER A 363 10.41 -16.62 -7.82
CA SER A 363 10.37 -17.96 -8.41
C SER A 363 10.15 -19.08 -7.37
N ALA A 364 10.57 -18.87 -6.11
CA ALA A 364 10.39 -19.84 -5.02
C ALA A 364 9.09 -19.64 -4.24
N ASN A 365 8.33 -18.57 -4.51
CA ASN A 365 7.14 -18.20 -3.76
C ASN A 365 5.96 -19.13 -4.08
N TYR A 366 5.10 -19.33 -3.08
CA TYR A 366 3.77 -19.89 -3.27
C TYR A 366 2.76 -18.75 -3.29
N PHE A 367 2.17 -18.50 -4.45
CA PHE A 367 1.17 -17.44 -4.60
C PHE A 367 -0.21 -17.91 -4.14
N PRO A 368 -0.96 -17.08 -3.38
CA PRO A 368 -2.29 -17.44 -2.87
C PRO A 368 -3.36 -17.51 -3.97
N ILE A 369 -3.18 -16.79 -5.07
CA ILE A 369 -4.06 -16.76 -6.24
C ILE A 369 -3.23 -16.69 -7.53
N LYS A 370 -3.80 -17.26 -8.60
CA LYS A 370 -3.10 -17.44 -9.88
C LYS A 370 -2.77 -16.12 -10.57
N GLU A 371 -3.68 -15.17 -10.52
CA GLU A 371 -3.50 -13.85 -11.14
C GLU A 371 -2.30 -13.10 -10.53
N CYS A 372 -2.09 -13.23 -9.21
CA CYS A 372 -0.91 -12.65 -8.57
C CYS A 372 0.39 -13.35 -8.98
N GLU A 373 0.35 -14.65 -9.28
CA GLU A 373 1.50 -15.37 -9.85
C GLU A 373 1.81 -14.86 -11.26
N GLU A 374 0.79 -14.77 -12.11
CA GLU A 374 0.93 -14.34 -13.51
C GLU A 374 1.54 -12.93 -13.58
N VAL A 375 0.97 -11.95 -12.85
CA VAL A 375 1.48 -10.57 -12.81
C VAL A 375 2.87 -10.50 -12.16
N GLY A 376 3.06 -11.21 -11.05
CA GLY A 376 4.35 -11.25 -10.34
C GLY A 376 5.48 -11.83 -11.19
N MET A 377 5.21 -12.89 -11.96
CA MET A 377 6.21 -13.51 -12.84
C MET A 377 6.43 -12.71 -14.12
N GLN A 378 5.42 -11.98 -14.61
CA GLN A 378 5.56 -11.13 -15.79
C GLN A 378 6.42 -9.90 -15.50
N SER A 379 6.15 -9.19 -14.42
CA SER A 379 6.86 -7.95 -14.07
C SER A 379 8.15 -8.19 -13.30
N ARG A 380 8.25 -9.30 -12.54
CA ARG A 380 9.35 -9.63 -11.62
C ARG A 380 9.76 -8.44 -10.75
N ARG A 381 8.76 -7.68 -10.28
CA ARG A 381 8.97 -6.47 -9.49
C ARG A 381 9.53 -6.79 -8.12
N ILE A 382 10.65 -6.15 -7.77
CA ILE A 382 11.31 -6.26 -6.48
C ILE A 382 11.62 -4.88 -5.90
N GLY A 383 11.68 -4.77 -4.58
CA GLY A 383 12.02 -3.55 -3.87
C GLY A 383 13.26 -3.72 -2.99
N MET A 384 14.32 -2.97 -3.33
CA MET A 384 15.55 -2.92 -2.54
C MET A 384 15.62 -1.59 -1.80
N GLY A 385 15.56 -1.63 -0.47
CA GLY A 385 15.73 -0.47 0.39
C GLY A 385 17.01 -0.50 1.21
N VAL A 386 17.10 0.40 2.17
CA VAL A 386 18.20 0.46 3.13
C VAL A 386 17.66 0.54 4.57
N THR A 387 18.44 0.05 5.52
CA THR A 387 18.22 0.26 6.95
C THR A 387 19.50 0.78 7.60
N GLY A 388 19.39 1.38 8.79
CA GLY A 388 20.55 1.88 9.52
C GLY A 388 21.18 3.15 8.95
N LEU A 389 20.51 3.88 8.04
CA LEU A 389 21.04 5.07 7.38
C LEU A 389 21.51 6.13 8.37
N HIS A 390 20.68 6.49 9.36
CA HIS A 390 21.05 7.52 10.32
C HIS A 390 22.28 7.14 11.15
N TYR A 391 22.35 5.88 11.61
CA TYR A 391 23.50 5.36 12.33
C TYR A 391 24.76 5.33 11.46
N PHE A 392 24.62 4.99 10.20
CA PHE A 392 25.69 5.05 9.20
C PHE A 392 26.23 6.47 9.02
N LEU A 393 25.34 7.48 8.90
CA LEU A 393 25.72 8.88 8.76
C LEU A 393 26.44 9.42 9.99
N ILE A 394 25.99 9.06 11.21
CA ILE A 394 26.68 9.42 12.46
C ILE A 394 28.10 8.92 12.45
N LYS A 395 28.31 7.63 12.14
CA LYS A 395 29.67 7.04 12.08
C LYS A 395 30.53 7.65 10.99
N ALA A 396 29.97 7.96 9.84
CA ALA A 396 30.65 8.59 8.73
C ALA A 396 30.91 10.11 8.93
N GLY A 397 30.42 10.68 10.06
CA GLY A 397 30.66 12.09 10.43
C GLY A 397 29.75 13.08 9.71
N PHE A 398 28.61 12.66 9.16
CA PHE A 398 27.65 13.54 8.50
C PHE A 398 26.53 13.96 9.44
N ARG A 399 26.22 15.26 9.48
CA ARG A 399 25.01 15.75 10.10
C ARG A 399 23.84 15.54 9.15
N TYR A 400 22.80 14.83 9.60
CA TYR A 400 21.59 14.60 8.82
C TYR A 400 20.95 15.91 8.34
N GLY A 401 20.66 16.00 7.04
CA GLY A 401 20.04 17.17 6.40
C GLY A 401 20.99 18.34 6.11
N SER A 402 22.31 18.21 6.34
CA SER A 402 23.29 19.21 5.88
C SER A 402 23.57 19.05 4.38
N ASP A 403 24.04 20.13 3.71
CA ASP A 403 24.37 20.09 2.29
C ASP A 403 25.39 18.98 1.97
N ALA A 404 26.44 18.85 2.78
CA ALA A 404 27.43 17.78 2.66
C ALA A 404 26.79 16.37 2.81
N CYS A 405 25.78 16.24 3.66
CA CYS A 405 25.03 15.00 3.80
C CYS A 405 24.21 14.71 2.55
N LEU A 406 23.54 15.73 1.98
CA LEU A 406 22.72 15.56 0.77
C LEU A 406 23.57 15.16 -0.43
N GLU A 407 24.70 15.80 -0.67
CA GLU A 407 25.65 15.42 -1.72
C GLU A 407 26.18 13.99 -1.53
N PHE A 408 26.48 13.61 -0.30
CA PHE A 408 26.91 12.26 0.03
C PHE A 408 25.80 11.22 -0.24
N LEU A 409 24.56 11.52 0.15
CA LEU A 409 23.41 10.64 -0.07
C LEU A 409 23.11 10.44 -1.55
N GLU A 410 23.25 11.48 -2.38
CA GLU A 410 23.12 11.36 -3.82
C GLU A 410 24.12 10.35 -4.38
N ARG A 411 25.39 10.44 -3.98
CA ARG A 411 26.44 9.47 -4.36
C ARG A 411 26.13 8.06 -3.86
N LEU A 412 25.69 7.90 -2.61
CA LEU A 412 25.35 6.62 -2.01
C LEU A 412 24.20 5.93 -2.76
N PHE A 413 23.09 6.63 -2.93
CA PHE A 413 21.90 6.07 -3.58
C PHE A 413 22.10 5.87 -5.09
N SER A 414 22.86 6.73 -5.76
CA SER A 414 23.28 6.49 -7.15
C SER A 414 24.10 5.21 -7.28
N THR A 415 25.01 4.94 -6.33
CA THR A 415 25.78 3.69 -6.31
C THR A 415 24.87 2.47 -6.12
N ILE A 416 23.97 2.51 -5.12
CA ILE A 416 23.02 1.43 -4.85
C ILE A 416 22.15 1.16 -6.07
N ARG A 417 21.54 2.21 -6.66
CA ARG A 417 20.71 2.12 -7.85
C ARG A 417 21.45 1.50 -9.03
N ASN A 418 22.65 2.00 -9.33
CA ASN A 418 23.43 1.54 -10.48
C ASN A 418 23.84 0.06 -10.32
N GLU A 419 24.24 -0.36 -9.12
CA GLU A 419 24.58 -1.76 -8.84
C GLU A 419 23.35 -2.68 -8.86
N ALA A 420 22.18 -2.18 -8.44
CA ALA A 420 20.91 -2.89 -8.54
C ALA A 420 20.52 -3.13 -10.01
N TYR A 421 20.53 -2.09 -10.84
CA TYR A 421 20.24 -2.23 -12.27
C TYR A 421 21.23 -3.12 -13.01
N LYS A 422 22.54 -2.99 -12.73
CA LYS A 422 23.56 -3.91 -13.30
C LYS A 422 23.27 -5.37 -12.93
N ALA A 423 22.89 -5.61 -11.67
CA ALA A 423 22.55 -6.96 -11.23
C ALA A 423 21.29 -7.48 -11.93
N SER A 424 20.25 -6.66 -12.07
CA SER A 424 19.01 -7.00 -12.79
C SER A 424 19.29 -7.31 -14.27
N MET A 425 20.05 -6.46 -14.95
CA MET A 425 20.45 -6.69 -16.35
C MET A 425 21.25 -7.99 -16.53
N TYR A 426 22.06 -8.36 -15.56
CA TYR A 426 22.83 -9.61 -15.60
C TYR A 426 21.95 -10.87 -15.41
N LEU A 427 20.81 -10.72 -14.72
CA LEU A 427 19.86 -11.83 -14.49
C LEU A 427 18.90 -12.03 -15.67
N ALA A 428 18.63 -10.99 -16.46
CA ALA A 428 17.83 -11.03 -17.67
C ALA A 428 18.58 -11.75 -18.81
#